data_b76ca2bc20cf467b12b05e7450f0294a
#
_entry.id   b76ca2bc20cf467b12b05e7450f0294a
#
_cell.length_a   1.000
_cell.length_b   1.000
_cell.length_c   1.000
_cell.angle_alpha   90.00
_cell.angle_beta   90.00
_cell.angle_gamma   90.00
#
_symmetry.space_group_name_H-M   'P 1'
#
loop_
_entity.id
_entity.type
_entity.pdbx_description
1 polymer ?
#
loop_
_entity_poly.entity_id
_entity_poly.type
_entity_poly.pdbx_seq_one_letter_code
_entity_poly.pdbx_strand_id
1 'polypeptide(L)'
;MAILTFQKPDKVVMLEATDFYGKFEFRPLEPGFATTVGNALRRILLSSLEGFAINCIKIAGVEHEFATIPGVKEDVTNIILNLKKVRFKRIVEEFETEKVSINVENTEVFTAGEIGKYLTGFEVLNPELVICHLDSSAKMQIEISINKGRGYVPADENREFCKEPTMIPIDSIYTPIRNVNYQREPFRVEQKTDYDRLVIEITTDGSIHPKEALKEAAKILIYHFMLFSDEKIAIESSDIDGNEEFDEEVLHMRQLLKSKLVDLNLSVRALNCLKAADVETLGQLVQYNKTDLLKFRNFGKKSLTELDDLLESLNLSFGTDISKYKLDKE
;
A
#
# COMPACT_ATOMS: atom_id res chain seq x y z
N MET A 1 -36.74 6.31 7.64
CA MET A 1 -36.75 5.04 8.40
C MET A 1 -35.50 5.04 9.27
N ALA A 2 -35.62 4.86 10.59
CA ALA A 2 -34.45 4.70 11.44
C ALA A 2 -33.76 3.38 11.01
N ILE A 3 -32.56 3.47 10.50
CA ILE A 3 -31.71 2.30 10.26
C ILE A 3 -31.41 1.71 11.63
N LEU A 4 -31.80 0.44 11.86
CA LEU A 4 -31.39 -0.29 13.05
C LEU A 4 -29.86 -0.20 13.14
N THR A 5 -29.36 0.33 14.23
CA THR A 5 -27.92 0.45 14.48
C THR A 5 -27.33 -0.96 14.55
N PHE A 6 -26.49 -1.29 13.57
CA PHE A 6 -25.68 -2.51 13.62
C PHE A 6 -24.72 -2.47 14.80
N GLN A 7 -24.47 -3.64 15.41
CA GLN A 7 -23.41 -3.76 16.38
C GLN A 7 -22.09 -3.40 15.68
N LYS A 8 -21.41 -2.35 16.16
CA LYS A 8 -20.13 -1.98 15.61
C LYS A 8 -19.09 -3.07 15.93
N PRO A 9 -18.39 -3.60 14.90
CA PRO A 9 -17.30 -4.52 15.16
C PRO A 9 -16.12 -3.79 15.81
N ASP A 10 -15.36 -4.54 16.60
CA ASP A 10 -14.11 -4.07 17.17
C ASP A 10 -13.04 -3.94 16.06
N LYS A 11 -11.85 -3.47 16.45
CA LYS A 11 -10.68 -3.45 15.54
C LYS A 11 -10.32 -4.88 15.11
N VAL A 12 -9.82 -5.03 13.88
CA VAL A 12 -9.23 -6.29 13.42
C VAL A 12 -8.00 -6.58 14.27
N VAL A 13 -7.99 -7.72 14.94
CA VAL A 13 -6.90 -8.17 15.80
C VAL A 13 -6.05 -9.15 15.02
N MET A 14 -4.75 -8.92 14.97
CA MET A 14 -3.79 -9.86 14.41
C MET A 14 -3.35 -10.81 15.52
N LEU A 15 -3.73 -12.08 15.42
CA LEU A 15 -3.43 -13.10 16.42
C LEU A 15 -2.03 -13.66 16.27
N GLU A 16 -1.61 -13.91 15.03
CA GLU A 16 -0.31 -14.43 14.66
C GLU A 16 0.20 -13.70 13.42
N ALA A 17 1.48 -13.38 13.38
CA ALA A 17 2.13 -12.75 12.25
C ALA A 17 3.56 -13.25 12.08
N THR A 18 3.87 -13.65 10.85
CA THR A 18 5.21 -13.79 10.31
C THR A 18 5.27 -13.04 8.98
N ASP A 19 6.44 -12.95 8.36
CA ASP A 19 6.58 -12.32 7.05
C ASP A 19 5.75 -13.00 5.95
N PHE A 20 5.44 -14.29 6.13
CA PHE A 20 4.73 -15.12 5.14
C PHE A 20 3.34 -15.56 5.56
N TYR A 21 2.99 -15.45 6.84
CA TYR A 21 1.74 -15.94 7.38
C TYR A 21 1.12 -14.92 8.33
N GLY A 22 -0.19 -14.73 8.23
CA GLY A 22 -0.95 -13.90 9.16
C GLY A 22 -2.30 -14.49 9.49
N LYS A 23 -2.65 -14.48 10.78
CA LYS A 23 -3.96 -14.89 11.30
C LYS A 23 -4.65 -13.67 11.91
N PHE A 24 -5.82 -13.35 11.39
CA PHE A 24 -6.59 -12.16 11.75
C PHE A 24 -7.94 -12.57 12.31
N GLU A 25 -8.37 -11.86 13.33
CA GLU A 25 -9.68 -12.00 13.96
C GLU A 25 -10.48 -10.71 13.80
N PHE A 26 -11.75 -10.85 13.44
CA PHE A 26 -12.69 -9.76 13.30
C PHE A 26 -14.01 -10.11 13.98
N ARG A 27 -14.36 -9.39 15.04
CA ARG A 27 -15.53 -9.60 15.89
C ARG A 27 -15.95 -8.33 16.63
N PRO A 28 -17.19 -8.23 17.20
CA PRO A 28 -18.33 -9.07 16.85
C PRO A 28 -18.91 -8.69 15.48
N LEU A 29 -19.49 -9.64 14.78
CA LEU A 29 -20.18 -9.42 13.51
C LEU A 29 -21.63 -9.89 13.63
N GLU A 30 -22.56 -9.21 12.96
CA GLU A 30 -23.93 -9.68 12.85
C GLU A 30 -24.00 -11.06 12.19
N PRO A 31 -25.02 -11.88 12.51
CA PRO A 31 -25.16 -13.23 11.98
C PRO A 31 -25.09 -13.26 10.44
N GLY A 32 -24.21 -14.11 9.90
CA GLY A 32 -24.00 -14.27 8.47
C GLY A 32 -22.94 -13.33 7.85
N PHE A 33 -22.61 -12.20 8.49
CA PHE A 33 -21.61 -11.25 7.97
C PHE A 33 -20.20 -11.84 7.89
N ALA A 34 -19.83 -12.75 8.81
CA ALA A 34 -18.53 -13.41 8.75
C ALA A 34 -18.32 -14.16 7.42
N THR A 35 -19.34 -14.85 6.93
CA THR A 35 -19.27 -15.56 5.65
C THR A 35 -19.19 -14.58 4.48
N THR A 36 -20.00 -13.53 4.48
CA THR A 36 -20.01 -12.52 3.42
C THR A 36 -18.69 -11.79 3.30
N VAL A 37 -18.17 -11.27 4.42
CA VAL A 37 -16.91 -10.53 4.47
C VAL A 37 -15.72 -11.46 4.19
N GLY A 38 -15.70 -12.64 4.81
CA GLY A 38 -14.62 -13.62 4.64
C GLY A 38 -14.50 -14.10 3.20
N ASN A 39 -15.63 -14.41 2.55
CA ASN A 39 -15.62 -14.83 1.14
C ASN A 39 -15.21 -13.68 0.20
N ALA A 40 -15.70 -12.46 0.42
CA ALA A 40 -15.32 -11.31 -0.39
C ALA A 40 -13.81 -11.03 -0.31
N LEU A 41 -13.26 -10.96 0.91
CA LEU A 41 -11.82 -10.76 1.14
C LEU A 41 -10.99 -11.88 0.53
N ARG A 42 -11.40 -13.15 0.75
CA ARG A 42 -10.69 -14.29 0.17
C ARG A 42 -10.60 -14.22 -1.35
N ARG A 43 -11.70 -13.87 -2.02
CA ARG A 43 -11.72 -13.77 -3.48
C ARG A 43 -10.80 -12.67 -3.98
N ILE A 44 -10.84 -11.48 -3.38
CA ILE A 44 -9.98 -10.35 -3.76
C ILE A 44 -8.51 -10.67 -3.49
N LEU A 45 -8.18 -11.24 -2.33
CA LEU A 45 -6.82 -11.63 -1.99
C LEU A 45 -6.22 -12.59 -3.03
N LEU A 46 -6.97 -13.59 -3.47
CA LEU A 46 -6.48 -14.61 -4.40
C LEU A 46 -6.36 -14.14 -5.85
N SER A 47 -7.11 -13.09 -6.27
CA SER A 47 -7.21 -12.73 -7.69
C SER A 47 -6.81 -11.31 -8.04
N SER A 48 -6.88 -10.37 -7.10
CA SER A 48 -6.91 -8.94 -7.47
C SER A 48 -5.72 -8.14 -6.97
N LEU A 49 -4.87 -8.72 -6.14
CA LEU A 49 -3.64 -8.06 -5.68
C LEU A 49 -2.59 -8.02 -6.79
N GLU A 50 -1.84 -6.93 -6.80
CA GLU A 50 -0.74 -6.72 -7.73
C GLU A 50 0.51 -7.49 -7.30
N GLY A 51 1.30 -7.92 -8.28
CA GLY A 51 2.59 -8.57 -8.06
C GLY A 51 3.48 -8.46 -9.28
N PHE A 52 4.62 -9.11 -9.21
CA PHE A 52 5.64 -9.10 -10.26
C PHE A 52 5.98 -10.51 -10.69
N ALA A 53 6.10 -10.72 -12.00
CA ALA A 53 6.43 -12.01 -12.57
C ALA A 53 7.19 -11.86 -13.90
N ILE A 54 7.83 -12.92 -14.34
CA ILE A 54 8.43 -12.99 -15.67
C ILE A 54 7.29 -13.14 -16.68
N ASN A 55 7.30 -12.32 -17.72
CA ASN A 55 6.31 -12.37 -18.80
C ASN A 55 6.89 -12.85 -20.15
N CYS A 56 8.16 -12.53 -20.42
CA CYS A 56 8.84 -12.93 -21.65
C CYS A 56 10.26 -13.37 -21.34
N ILE A 57 10.75 -14.34 -22.10
CA ILE A 57 12.14 -14.77 -22.09
C ILE A 57 12.69 -14.85 -23.51
N LYS A 58 14.00 -14.73 -23.65
CA LYS A 58 14.72 -15.00 -24.89
C LYS A 58 15.99 -15.76 -24.56
N ILE A 59 16.20 -16.88 -25.21
CA ILE A 59 17.41 -17.70 -25.05
C ILE A 59 18.14 -17.72 -26.37
N ALA A 60 19.44 -17.48 -26.37
CA ALA A 60 20.23 -17.47 -27.59
C ALA A 60 20.21 -18.84 -28.25
N GLY A 61 19.88 -18.88 -29.56
CA GLY A 61 19.80 -20.12 -30.34
C GLY A 61 18.49 -20.92 -30.13
N VAL A 62 17.49 -20.36 -29.43
CA VAL A 62 16.19 -20.98 -29.22
C VAL A 62 15.10 -20.14 -29.90
N GLU A 63 14.29 -20.76 -30.73
CA GLU A 63 13.21 -20.10 -31.47
C GLU A 63 11.82 -20.41 -30.94
N HIS A 64 11.66 -21.50 -30.19
CA HIS A 64 10.37 -21.91 -29.61
C HIS A 64 10.54 -22.71 -28.31
N GLU A 65 9.49 -22.82 -27.55
CA GLU A 65 9.46 -23.45 -26.21
C GLU A 65 9.74 -24.95 -26.19
N PHE A 66 9.61 -25.64 -27.30
CA PHE A 66 9.86 -27.09 -27.44
C PHE A 66 11.30 -27.42 -27.88
N ALA A 67 12.18 -26.45 -27.92
CA ALA A 67 13.57 -26.66 -28.30
C ALA A 67 14.40 -27.26 -27.15
N THR A 68 15.57 -27.79 -27.48
CA THR A 68 16.58 -28.21 -26.52
C THR A 68 17.83 -27.35 -26.67
N ILE A 69 18.56 -27.16 -25.58
CA ILE A 69 19.79 -26.36 -25.56
C ILE A 69 20.97 -27.32 -25.41
N PRO A 70 21.97 -27.28 -26.32
CA PRO A 70 23.16 -28.13 -26.22
C PRO A 70 23.89 -27.91 -24.89
N GLY A 71 24.18 -28.99 -24.17
CA GLY A 71 24.85 -28.93 -22.86
C GLY A 71 23.97 -28.51 -21.69
N VAL A 72 22.67 -28.40 -21.85
CA VAL A 72 21.69 -28.20 -20.78
C VAL A 72 20.85 -29.45 -20.65
N LYS A 73 20.65 -29.92 -19.41
CA LYS A 73 19.95 -31.18 -19.15
C LYS A 73 18.44 -31.04 -19.33
N GLU A 74 17.89 -29.93 -18.95
CA GLU A 74 16.46 -29.60 -19.06
C GLU A 74 16.15 -29.03 -20.45
N ASP A 75 14.98 -29.36 -20.97
CA ASP A 75 14.43 -28.71 -22.18
C ASP A 75 13.90 -27.29 -21.83
N VAL A 76 13.66 -26.49 -22.85
CA VAL A 76 13.20 -25.09 -22.68
C VAL A 76 11.87 -25.05 -21.95
N THR A 77 10.98 -26.02 -22.19
CA THR A 77 9.68 -26.11 -21.48
C THR A 77 9.89 -26.27 -19.97
N ASN A 78 10.82 -27.14 -19.54
CA ASN A 78 11.13 -27.31 -18.11
C ASN A 78 11.79 -26.06 -17.51
N ILE A 79 12.66 -25.39 -18.26
CA ILE A 79 13.25 -24.10 -17.85
C ILE A 79 12.14 -23.07 -17.62
N ILE A 80 11.18 -22.94 -18.55
CA ILE A 80 10.02 -22.05 -18.41
C ILE A 80 9.21 -22.39 -17.17
N LEU A 81 8.90 -23.67 -16.94
CA LEU A 81 8.14 -24.12 -15.77
C LEU A 81 8.85 -23.79 -14.44
N ASN A 82 10.18 -23.79 -14.42
CA ASN A 82 10.94 -23.40 -13.25
C ASN A 82 11.00 -21.86 -13.11
N LEU A 83 11.18 -21.12 -14.20
CA LEU A 83 11.16 -19.65 -14.19
C LEU A 83 9.83 -19.09 -13.69
N LYS A 84 8.70 -19.71 -14.00
CA LYS A 84 7.36 -19.34 -13.48
C LYS A 84 7.24 -19.44 -11.95
N LYS A 85 8.10 -20.21 -11.29
CA LYS A 85 8.12 -20.37 -9.83
C LYS A 85 8.96 -19.31 -9.13
N VAL A 86 9.76 -18.52 -9.85
CA VAL A 86 10.57 -17.46 -9.27
C VAL A 86 9.66 -16.35 -8.73
N ARG A 87 9.95 -15.89 -7.52
CA ARG A 87 9.18 -14.84 -6.85
C ARG A 87 10.02 -13.61 -6.65
N PHE A 88 9.43 -12.47 -6.99
CA PHE A 88 10.08 -11.17 -6.97
C PHE A 88 9.43 -10.24 -5.96
N LYS A 89 10.26 -9.52 -5.23
CA LYS A 89 9.86 -8.40 -4.37
C LYS A 89 10.45 -7.13 -4.94
N ARG A 90 9.63 -6.10 -5.13
CA ARG A 90 10.10 -4.79 -5.56
C ARG A 90 10.85 -4.10 -4.43
N ILE A 91 12.04 -3.58 -4.71
CA ILE A 91 12.86 -2.80 -3.78
C ILE A 91 12.67 -1.30 -4.05
N VAL A 92 12.63 -0.90 -5.32
CA VAL A 92 12.54 0.49 -5.75
C VAL A 92 11.18 0.75 -6.36
N GLU A 93 10.44 1.73 -5.82
CA GLU A 93 9.04 2.00 -6.19
C GLU A 93 8.85 2.44 -7.66
N GLU A 94 9.85 3.04 -8.27
CA GLU A 94 9.79 3.53 -9.64
C GLU A 94 9.85 2.43 -10.71
N PHE A 95 10.30 1.21 -10.34
CA PHE A 95 10.43 0.11 -11.28
C PHE A 95 9.11 -0.68 -11.40
N GLU A 96 8.43 -0.55 -12.53
CA GLU A 96 7.28 -1.38 -12.90
C GLU A 96 7.66 -2.53 -13.84
N THR A 97 8.76 -2.35 -14.60
CA THR A 97 9.29 -3.35 -15.54
C THR A 97 10.81 -3.34 -15.51
N GLU A 98 11.43 -4.51 -15.59
CA GLU A 98 12.88 -4.62 -15.73
C GLU A 98 13.22 -5.72 -16.72
N LYS A 99 14.23 -5.46 -17.57
CA LYS A 99 14.79 -6.46 -18.49
C LYS A 99 16.25 -6.69 -18.15
N VAL A 100 16.61 -7.96 -18.03
CA VAL A 100 17.98 -8.35 -17.71
C VAL A 100 18.47 -9.38 -18.71
N SER A 101 19.74 -9.25 -19.10
CA SER A 101 20.46 -10.24 -19.92
C SER A 101 21.53 -10.90 -19.05
N ILE A 102 21.49 -12.21 -18.99
CA ILE A 102 22.31 -13.03 -18.09
C ILE A 102 23.13 -13.98 -18.96
N ASN A 103 24.44 -13.98 -18.76
CA ASN A 103 25.34 -14.94 -19.36
C ASN A 103 25.71 -16.00 -18.31
N VAL A 104 25.25 -17.23 -18.52
CA VAL A 104 25.54 -18.36 -17.64
C VAL A 104 26.70 -19.15 -18.24
N GLU A 105 27.84 -19.07 -17.56
CA GLU A 105 29.06 -19.75 -17.98
C GLU A 105 29.79 -20.36 -16.76
N ASN A 106 30.44 -21.50 -16.92
CA ASN A 106 31.25 -22.13 -15.88
C ASN A 106 30.48 -22.49 -14.57
N THR A 107 29.19 -22.72 -14.67
CA THR A 107 28.33 -23.17 -13.56
C THR A 107 27.61 -24.44 -13.94
N GLU A 108 27.58 -25.43 -13.02
CA GLU A 108 26.86 -26.70 -13.25
C GLU A 108 25.37 -26.55 -12.98
N VAL A 109 24.97 -25.52 -12.17
CA VAL A 109 23.58 -25.29 -11.78
C VAL A 109 23.25 -23.81 -11.91
N PHE A 110 22.25 -23.50 -12.71
CA PHE A 110 21.68 -22.15 -12.79
C PHE A 110 20.50 -22.02 -11.82
N THR A 111 20.58 -21.08 -10.90
CA THR A 111 19.57 -20.86 -9.86
C THR A 111 18.91 -19.50 -10.00
N ALA A 112 17.75 -19.33 -9.37
CA ALA A 112 17.03 -18.06 -9.31
C ALA A 112 17.87 -16.95 -8.61
N GLY A 113 18.75 -17.33 -7.67
CA GLY A 113 19.67 -16.38 -7.01
C GLY A 113 20.66 -15.74 -7.97
N GLU A 114 21.04 -16.42 -9.07
CA GLU A 114 21.89 -15.82 -10.08
C GLU A 114 21.17 -14.75 -10.87
N ILE A 115 19.85 -14.91 -11.13
CA ILE A 115 19.02 -13.87 -11.72
C ILE A 115 19.04 -12.61 -10.85
N GLY A 116 18.92 -12.80 -9.53
CA GLY A 116 18.93 -11.68 -8.57
C GLY A 116 20.19 -10.80 -8.59
N LYS A 117 21.33 -11.33 -9.00
CA LYS A 117 22.59 -10.56 -9.10
C LYS A 117 22.56 -9.49 -10.19
N TYR A 118 21.72 -9.66 -11.19
CA TYR A 118 21.60 -8.74 -12.33
C TYR A 118 20.42 -7.78 -12.20
N LEU A 119 19.53 -8.00 -11.22
CA LEU A 119 18.38 -7.15 -10.97
C LEU A 119 18.77 -5.95 -10.10
N THR A 120 18.21 -4.79 -10.43
CA THR A 120 18.41 -3.53 -9.69
C THR A 120 17.15 -3.09 -8.96
N GLY A 121 15.98 -3.31 -9.54
CA GLY A 121 14.68 -2.91 -8.99
C GLY A 121 13.99 -3.99 -8.17
N PHE A 122 14.42 -5.25 -8.29
CA PHE A 122 13.76 -6.41 -7.70
C PHE A 122 14.72 -7.31 -6.93
N GLU A 123 14.20 -7.93 -5.88
CA GLU A 123 14.86 -8.99 -5.10
C GLU A 123 14.18 -10.33 -5.39
N VAL A 124 14.97 -11.38 -5.51
CA VAL A 124 14.47 -12.75 -5.66
C VAL A 124 14.26 -13.38 -4.29
N LEU A 125 13.03 -13.77 -3.98
CA LEU A 125 12.65 -14.31 -2.67
C LEU A 125 12.98 -15.79 -2.49
N ASN A 126 13.20 -16.53 -3.56
CA ASN A 126 13.53 -17.95 -3.56
C ASN A 126 14.82 -18.25 -4.34
N PRO A 127 15.97 -17.74 -3.86
CA PRO A 127 17.24 -17.83 -4.58
C PRO A 127 17.75 -19.26 -4.78
N GLU A 128 17.34 -20.20 -3.94
CA GLU A 128 17.74 -21.61 -3.99
C GLU A 128 17.04 -22.42 -5.09
N LEU A 129 16.02 -21.82 -5.73
CA LEU A 129 15.28 -22.50 -6.79
C LEU A 129 16.18 -22.79 -7.98
N VAL A 130 16.34 -24.07 -8.32
CA VAL A 130 17.10 -24.52 -9.49
C VAL A 130 16.25 -24.30 -10.74
N ILE A 131 16.83 -23.62 -11.73
CA ILE A 131 16.21 -23.37 -13.02
C ILE A 131 16.62 -24.46 -14.01
N CYS A 132 17.92 -24.71 -14.16
CA CYS A 132 18.43 -25.80 -14.99
C CYS A 132 19.86 -26.23 -14.58
N HIS A 133 20.28 -27.40 -15.10
CA HIS A 133 21.63 -27.94 -14.95
C HIS A 133 22.38 -27.81 -16.26
N LEU A 134 23.63 -27.38 -16.19
CA LEU A 134 24.49 -27.19 -17.35
C LEU A 134 25.72 -28.10 -17.27
N ASP A 135 26.22 -28.53 -18.44
CA ASP A 135 27.55 -29.11 -18.52
C ASP A 135 28.62 -28.04 -18.31
N SER A 136 29.79 -28.42 -17.79
CA SER A 136 30.89 -27.48 -17.48
C SER A 136 31.38 -26.69 -18.71
N SER A 137 31.11 -27.13 -19.92
CA SER A 137 31.47 -26.47 -21.19
C SER A 137 30.30 -25.68 -21.81
N ALA A 138 29.10 -25.80 -21.26
CA ALA A 138 27.91 -25.15 -21.80
C ALA A 138 27.91 -23.64 -21.50
N LYS A 139 27.43 -22.87 -22.46
CA LYS A 139 27.22 -21.43 -22.37
C LYS A 139 25.81 -21.14 -22.77
N MET A 140 25.07 -20.47 -21.89
CA MET A 140 23.70 -20.07 -22.13
C MET A 140 23.55 -18.56 -21.88
N GLN A 141 23.02 -17.87 -22.86
CA GLN A 141 22.60 -16.48 -22.71
C GLN A 141 21.08 -16.42 -22.64
N ILE A 142 20.55 -15.87 -21.58
CA ILE A 142 19.12 -15.71 -21.37
C ILE A 142 18.78 -14.24 -21.06
N GLU A 143 17.79 -13.72 -21.76
CA GLU A 143 17.17 -12.43 -21.45
C GLU A 143 15.82 -12.71 -20.78
N ILE A 144 15.54 -12.00 -19.69
CA ILE A 144 14.33 -12.14 -18.88
C ILE A 144 13.68 -10.78 -18.77
N SER A 145 12.38 -10.72 -19.03
CA SER A 145 11.57 -9.52 -18.83
C SER A 145 10.62 -9.76 -17.66
N ILE A 146 10.68 -8.87 -16.66
CA ILE A 146 9.81 -8.86 -15.49
C ILE A 146 8.85 -7.67 -15.64
N ASN A 147 7.57 -7.86 -15.34
CA ASN A 147 6.59 -6.79 -15.34
C ASN A 147 5.64 -6.91 -14.16
N LYS A 148 4.86 -5.84 -13.95
CA LYS A 148 3.79 -5.74 -12.98
C LYS A 148 2.48 -6.26 -13.58
N GLY A 149 1.71 -7.02 -12.81
CA GLY A 149 0.41 -7.51 -13.24
C GLY A 149 -0.48 -7.96 -12.08
N ARG A 150 -1.59 -8.60 -12.41
CA ARG A 150 -2.57 -9.12 -11.42
C ARG A 150 -3.00 -10.53 -11.78
N GLY A 151 -3.17 -11.35 -10.74
CA GLY A 151 -3.70 -12.71 -10.89
C GLY A 151 -2.81 -13.60 -11.75
N TYR A 152 -3.40 -14.24 -12.74
CA TYR A 152 -2.74 -15.11 -13.72
C TYR A 152 -2.99 -14.59 -15.12
N VAL A 153 -1.92 -14.44 -15.88
CA VAL A 153 -1.96 -13.99 -17.28
C VAL A 153 -1.34 -15.09 -18.15
N PRO A 154 -2.09 -15.65 -19.12
CA PRO A 154 -1.58 -16.67 -20.01
C PRO A 154 -0.55 -16.09 -21.03
N ALA A 155 0.29 -16.97 -21.57
CA ALA A 155 1.34 -16.61 -22.51
C ALA A 155 0.80 -15.87 -23.75
N ASP A 156 -0.39 -16.24 -24.23
CA ASP A 156 -1.02 -15.60 -25.41
C ASP A 156 -1.28 -14.10 -25.18
N GLU A 157 -1.71 -13.72 -23.97
CA GLU A 157 -1.90 -12.31 -23.60
C GLU A 157 -0.55 -11.60 -23.41
N ASN A 158 0.44 -12.30 -22.83
CA ASN A 158 1.79 -11.76 -22.67
C ASN A 158 2.52 -11.53 -23.99
N ARG A 159 2.06 -12.11 -25.11
CA ARG A 159 2.64 -11.90 -26.43
C ARG A 159 2.66 -10.42 -26.85
N GLU A 160 1.70 -9.63 -26.41
CA GLU A 160 1.66 -8.18 -26.69
C GLU A 160 2.85 -7.43 -26.08
N PHE A 161 3.42 -7.93 -25.00
CA PHE A 161 4.58 -7.34 -24.34
C PHE A 161 5.91 -7.80 -24.93
N CYS A 162 5.93 -8.90 -25.71
CA CYS A 162 7.10 -9.44 -26.37
C CYS A 162 7.33 -8.70 -27.70
N LYS A 163 8.13 -7.63 -27.67
CA LYS A 163 8.36 -6.74 -28.81
C LYS A 163 9.17 -7.39 -29.94
N GLU A 164 9.96 -8.41 -29.64
CA GLU A 164 10.83 -9.10 -30.58
C GLU A 164 10.24 -10.47 -30.96
N PRO A 165 10.27 -10.86 -32.22
CA PRO A 165 9.71 -12.14 -32.67
C PRO A 165 10.43 -13.36 -32.08
N THR A 166 11.67 -13.21 -31.62
CA THR A 166 12.46 -14.26 -30.97
C THR A 166 12.24 -14.39 -29.47
N MET A 167 11.41 -13.49 -28.88
CA MET A 167 11.01 -13.61 -27.49
C MET A 167 9.88 -14.63 -27.33
N ILE A 168 10.02 -15.50 -26.36
CA ILE A 168 9.03 -16.52 -25.99
C ILE A 168 8.19 -15.95 -24.86
N PRO A 169 6.87 -15.73 -25.06
CA PRO A 169 5.97 -15.34 -23.99
C PRO A 169 5.76 -16.52 -23.05
N ILE A 170 5.66 -16.24 -21.76
CA ILE A 170 5.37 -17.27 -20.75
C ILE A 170 4.18 -16.87 -19.93
N ASP A 171 3.49 -17.86 -19.34
CA ASP A 171 2.40 -17.55 -18.41
C ASP A 171 2.98 -16.93 -17.14
N SER A 172 2.33 -15.89 -16.65
CA SER A 172 2.76 -15.13 -15.48
C SER A 172 1.81 -15.31 -14.30
N ILE A 173 2.37 -15.65 -13.14
CA ILE A 173 1.62 -15.76 -11.88
C ILE A 173 1.99 -14.57 -11.02
N TYR A 174 1.18 -13.51 -11.09
CA TYR A 174 1.44 -12.26 -10.37
C TYR A 174 0.95 -12.28 -8.92
N THR A 175 -0.03 -13.14 -8.59
CA THR A 175 -0.62 -13.15 -7.25
C THR A 175 0.44 -13.41 -6.16
N PRO A 176 0.57 -12.49 -5.17
CA PRO A 176 1.47 -12.67 -4.05
C PRO A 176 0.91 -13.61 -2.97
N ILE A 177 -0.34 -13.99 -3.10
CA ILE A 177 -1.04 -14.82 -2.11
C ILE A 177 -1.00 -16.29 -2.53
N ARG A 178 -0.48 -17.13 -1.64
CA ARG A 178 -0.44 -18.59 -1.85
C ARG A 178 -1.71 -19.29 -1.37
N ASN A 179 -2.20 -18.88 -0.21
CA ASN A 179 -3.40 -19.48 0.37
C ASN A 179 -4.16 -18.49 1.24
N VAL A 180 -5.49 -18.59 1.21
CA VAL A 180 -6.39 -17.88 2.11
C VAL A 180 -7.44 -18.83 2.61
N ASN A 181 -7.52 -18.98 3.92
CA ASN A 181 -8.57 -19.73 4.60
C ASN A 181 -9.36 -18.79 5.51
N TYR A 182 -10.68 -18.97 5.61
CA TYR A 182 -11.46 -18.25 6.58
C TYR A 182 -12.43 -19.20 7.30
N GLN A 183 -12.68 -18.93 8.57
CA GLN A 183 -13.56 -19.69 9.42
C GLN A 183 -14.54 -18.76 10.12
N ARG A 184 -15.79 -19.21 10.22
CA ARG A 184 -16.82 -18.57 11.00
C ARG A 184 -16.95 -19.30 12.31
N GLU A 185 -16.89 -18.59 13.42
CA GLU A 185 -17.11 -19.11 14.76
C GLU A 185 -18.24 -18.32 15.45
N PRO A 186 -19.07 -18.98 16.28
CA PRO A 186 -20.07 -18.28 17.07
C PRO A 186 -19.37 -17.42 18.13
N PHE A 187 -19.87 -16.21 18.33
CA PHE A 187 -19.34 -15.28 19.33
C PHE A 187 -20.45 -14.76 20.24
N ARG A 188 -20.16 -14.66 21.54
CA ARG A 188 -21.12 -14.19 22.53
C ARG A 188 -20.85 -12.73 22.89
N VAL A 189 -21.89 -11.90 22.78
CA VAL A 189 -21.89 -10.51 23.27
C VAL A 189 -22.96 -10.40 24.36
N GLU A 190 -22.54 -10.17 25.60
CA GLU A 190 -23.42 -10.13 26.78
C GLU A 190 -24.30 -11.40 26.90
N GLN A 191 -25.61 -11.26 26.70
CA GLN A 191 -26.57 -12.38 26.79
C GLN A 191 -26.91 -13.01 25.44
N LYS A 192 -26.49 -12.39 24.33
CA LYS A 192 -26.73 -12.87 22.95
C LYS A 192 -25.56 -13.72 22.49
N THR A 193 -25.87 -14.90 21.96
CA THR A 193 -24.88 -15.88 21.47
C THR A 193 -24.84 -15.98 19.95
N ASP A 194 -25.60 -15.15 19.24
CA ASP A 194 -25.89 -15.29 17.82
C ASP A 194 -24.92 -14.50 16.92
N TYR A 195 -23.95 -13.80 17.50
CA TYR A 195 -22.95 -13.05 16.75
C TYR A 195 -21.90 -13.97 16.11
N ASP A 196 -21.29 -13.49 15.05
CA ASP A 196 -20.21 -14.16 14.34
C ASP A 196 -18.84 -13.59 14.73
N ARG A 197 -17.86 -14.48 14.74
CA ARG A 197 -16.43 -14.20 14.75
C ARG A 197 -15.85 -14.70 13.44
N LEU A 198 -15.18 -13.85 12.72
CA LEU A 198 -14.44 -14.19 11.52
C LEU A 198 -12.96 -14.37 11.84
N VAL A 199 -12.41 -15.52 11.51
CA VAL A 199 -10.96 -15.79 11.55
C VAL A 199 -10.48 -15.98 10.13
N ILE A 200 -9.49 -15.18 9.69
CA ILE A 200 -8.89 -15.25 8.35
C ILE A 200 -7.42 -15.59 8.50
N GLU A 201 -6.96 -16.61 7.77
CA GLU A 201 -5.58 -17.03 7.67
C GLU A 201 -5.08 -16.75 6.25
N ILE A 202 -3.97 -16.02 6.15
CA ILE A 202 -3.38 -15.59 4.88
C ILE A 202 -1.95 -16.08 4.83
N THR A 203 -1.60 -16.79 3.76
CA THR A 203 -0.22 -17.18 3.47
C THR A 203 0.23 -16.48 2.19
N THR A 204 1.31 -15.72 2.28
CA THR A 204 1.92 -14.98 1.16
C THR A 204 3.17 -15.69 0.65
N ASP A 205 3.73 -15.19 -0.42
CA ASP A 205 5.03 -15.62 -0.95
C ASP A 205 6.21 -14.81 -0.38
N GLY A 206 5.93 -13.79 0.45
CA GLY A 206 6.91 -12.90 1.08
C GLY A 206 7.09 -11.56 0.35
N SER A 207 6.54 -11.39 -0.85
CA SER A 207 6.59 -10.11 -1.57
C SER A 207 5.78 -9.01 -0.89
N ILE A 208 4.71 -9.39 -0.21
CA ILE A 208 3.85 -8.50 0.58
C ILE A 208 3.60 -9.11 1.96
N HIS A 209 3.61 -8.26 2.99
CA HIS A 209 3.26 -8.69 4.33
C HIS A 209 1.74 -8.97 4.45
N PRO A 210 1.29 -10.04 5.15
CA PRO A 210 -0.13 -10.41 5.24
C PRO A 210 -1.07 -9.30 5.71
N LYS A 211 -0.61 -8.44 6.62
CA LYS A 211 -1.37 -7.26 7.10
C LYS A 211 -1.61 -6.25 5.97
N GLU A 212 -0.60 -6.00 5.15
CA GLU A 212 -0.71 -5.08 4.01
C GLU A 212 -1.59 -5.67 2.91
N ALA A 213 -1.43 -6.96 2.63
CA ALA A 213 -2.29 -7.67 1.69
C ALA A 213 -3.78 -7.57 2.08
N LEU A 214 -4.11 -7.73 3.36
CA LEU A 214 -5.48 -7.59 3.85
C LEU A 214 -5.99 -6.15 3.71
N LYS A 215 -5.16 -5.14 4.01
CA LYS A 215 -5.49 -3.73 3.82
C LYS A 215 -5.77 -3.40 2.35
N GLU A 216 -4.90 -3.84 1.44
CA GLU A 216 -5.08 -3.61 -0.01
C GLU A 216 -6.34 -4.30 -0.55
N ALA A 217 -6.63 -5.54 -0.12
CA ALA A 217 -7.86 -6.22 -0.48
C ALA A 217 -9.11 -5.46 0.02
N ALA A 218 -9.07 -4.93 1.24
CA ALA A 218 -10.14 -4.12 1.78
C ALA A 218 -10.33 -2.80 1.00
N LYS A 219 -9.25 -2.12 0.62
CA LYS A 219 -9.32 -0.90 -0.23
C LYS A 219 -10.01 -1.18 -1.57
N ILE A 220 -9.65 -2.30 -2.23
CA ILE A 220 -10.28 -2.69 -3.50
C ILE A 220 -11.79 -2.88 -3.31
N LEU A 221 -12.23 -3.57 -2.24
CA LEU A 221 -13.65 -3.76 -1.95
C LEU A 221 -14.37 -2.44 -1.69
N ILE A 222 -13.80 -1.57 -0.87
CA ILE A 222 -14.35 -0.25 -0.54
C ILE A 222 -14.53 0.56 -1.83
N TYR A 223 -13.50 0.61 -2.70
CA TYR A 223 -13.56 1.34 -3.96
C TYR A 223 -14.73 0.88 -4.85
N HIS A 224 -14.95 -0.44 -4.94
CA HIS A 224 -16.05 -0.97 -5.74
C HIS A 224 -17.42 -0.74 -5.08
N PHE A 225 -17.53 -0.89 -3.76
CA PHE A 225 -18.80 -0.68 -3.07
C PHE A 225 -19.23 0.78 -3.03
N MET A 226 -18.29 1.71 -3.03
CA MET A 226 -18.60 3.14 -3.12
C MET A 226 -19.37 3.51 -4.40
N LEU A 227 -19.20 2.76 -5.48
CA LEU A 227 -19.95 2.98 -6.74
C LEU A 227 -21.45 2.64 -6.63
N PHE A 228 -21.84 1.84 -5.63
CA PHE A 228 -23.25 1.51 -5.36
C PHE A 228 -23.90 2.47 -4.34
N SER A 229 -23.12 3.39 -3.77
CA SER A 229 -23.63 4.38 -2.84
C SER A 229 -23.66 5.74 -3.54
N ASP A 230 -24.84 6.36 -3.61
CA ASP A 230 -25.02 7.72 -4.15
C ASP A 230 -24.44 8.78 -3.20
N GLU A 231 -24.25 8.45 -1.93
CA GLU A 231 -23.59 9.28 -0.94
C GLU A 231 -22.07 9.06 -1.06
N LYS A 232 -21.32 10.16 -1.19
CA LYS A 232 -19.89 10.14 -0.87
C LYS A 232 -19.81 9.82 0.62
N ILE A 233 -19.66 8.54 0.95
CA ILE A 233 -19.35 8.11 2.31
C ILE A 233 -17.99 8.75 2.59
N ALA A 234 -18.03 9.95 3.19
CA ALA A 234 -16.88 10.45 3.91
C ALA A 234 -16.68 9.41 5.01
N ILE A 235 -15.77 8.47 4.79
CA ILE A 235 -15.23 7.66 5.87
C ILE A 235 -14.64 8.71 6.78
N GLU A 236 -15.41 9.06 7.82
CA GLU A 236 -14.85 9.82 8.92
C GLU A 236 -13.72 8.94 9.41
N SER A 237 -12.51 9.34 9.06
CA SER A 237 -11.27 8.79 9.55
C SER A 237 -11.09 9.18 11.01
N SER A 238 -12.06 8.77 11.84
CA SER A 238 -11.88 8.64 13.26
C SER A 238 -11.32 7.24 13.47
N ASP A 239 -10.02 7.15 13.74
CA ASP A 239 -9.30 5.98 14.24
C ASP A 239 -8.96 4.85 13.23
N ILE A 240 -8.47 5.18 12.04
CA ILE A 240 -7.64 4.24 11.27
C ILE A 240 -6.20 4.75 11.32
N ASP A 241 -5.44 4.22 12.29
CA ASP A 241 -3.98 4.27 12.30
C ASP A 241 -3.46 3.67 10.98
N GLY A 242 -3.07 4.52 10.05
CA GLY A 242 -2.57 4.04 8.78
C GLY A 242 -2.25 5.16 7.78
N ASN A 243 -1.73 6.28 8.25
CA ASN A 243 -0.88 7.22 7.52
C ASN A 243 -0.27 8.16 8.56
N GLU A 244 0.77 7.70 9.23
CA GLU A 244 1.45 8.48 10.27
C GLU A 244 2.09 9.78 9.73
N GLU A 245 2.38 9.88 8.44
CA GLU A 245 2.99 11.10 7.89
C GLU A 245 1.99 12.23 7.61
N PHE A 246 0.74 11.93 7.19
CA PHE A 246 -0.27 12.98 6.96
C PHE A 246 -0.99 13.44 8.22
N ASP A 247 -1.08 12.59 9.24
CA ASP A 247 -1.73 12.93 10.50
C ASP A 247 -0.80 13.69 11.46
N GLU A 248 0.52 13.49 11.41
CA GLU A 248 1.46 14.28 12.23
C GLU A 248 1.47 15.76 11.83
N GLU A 249 1.48 16.09 10.53
CA GLU A 249 1.40 17.47 10.09
C GLU A 249 0.07 18.13 10.45
N VAL A 250 -1.04 17.43 10.29
CA VAL A 250 -2.37 17.91 10.65
C VAL A 250 -2.53 18.04 12.15
N LEU A 251 -2.02 17.08 12.94
CA LEU A 251 -2.04 17.12 14.41
C LEU A 251 -1.13 18.22 14.94
N HIS A 252 0.06 18.36 14.40
CA HIS A 252 0.98 19.45 14.73
C HIS A 252 0.37 20.81 14.40
N MET A 253 -0.27 20.94 13.24
CA MET A 253 -0.96 22.15 12.82
C MET A 253 -2.16 22.46 13.72
N ARG A 254 -2.95 21.46 14.14
CA ARG A 254 -4.03 21.62 15.11
C ARG A 254 -3.53 22.10 16.48
N GLN A 255 -2.44 21.53 16.99
CA GLN A 255 -1.83 21.96 18.24
C GLN A 255 -1.32 23.40 18.14
N LEU A 256 -0.67 23.73 17.01
CA LEU A 256 -0.18 25.08 16.72
C LEU A 256 -1.34 26.09 16.65
N LEU A 257 -2.42 25.78 15.96
CA LEU A 257 -3.59 26.65 15.85
C LEU A 257 -4.37 26.81 17.16
N LYS A 258 -4.34 25.80 18.06
CA LYS A 258 -4.91 25.86 19.41
C LYS A 258 -3.99 26.57 20.42
N SER A 259 -2.74 26.85 20.08
CA SER A 259 -1.81 27.54 20.99
C SER A 259 -2.32 28.94 21.32
N LYS A 260 -2.14 29.33 22.60
CA LYS A 260 -2.54 30.67 23.06
C LYS A 260 -1.50 31.71 22.60
N LEU A 261 -1.96 32.84 22.15
CA LEU A 261 -1.08 33.94 21.71
C LEU A 261 -0.16 34.44 22.83
N VAL A 262 -0.51 34.17 24.09
CA VAL A 262 0.31 34.53 25.28
C VAL A 262 1.60 33.69 25.35
N ASP A 263 1.58 32.46 24.83
CA ASP A 263 2.71 31.53 24.86
C ASP A 263 3.67 31.75 23.67
N LEU A 264 3.28 32.63 22.74
CA LEU A 264 4.08 33.03 21.60
C LEU A 264 4.86 34.31 21.92
N ASN A 265 6.09 34.44 21.47
CA ASN A 265 7.00 35.57 21.74
C ASN A 265 6.53 36.89 21.12
N LEU A 266 5.33 37.35 21.46
CA LEU A 266 4.75 38.61 21.00
C LEU A 266 5.02 39.74 22.01
N SER A 267 5.14 40.97 21.51
CA SER A 267 5.26 42.13 22.39
C SER A 267 3.99 42.31 23.24
N VAL A 268 4.15 42.80 24.47
CA VAL A 268 3.05 43.08 25.38
C VAL A 268 2.00 44.01 24.77
N ARG A 269 2.43 44.88 23.87
CA ARG A 269 1.56 45.82 23.15
C ARG A 269 0.69 45.11 22.12
N ALA A 270 1.26 44.19 21.32
CA ALA A 270 0.52 43.38 20.39
C ALA A 270 -0.50 42.48 21.08
N LEU A 271 -0.07 41.79 22.15
CA LEU A 271 -0.95 40.95 22.97
C LEU A 271 -2.13 41.71 23.57
N ASN A 272 -1.93 42.93 24.11
CA ASN A 272 -3.00 43.71 24.70
C ASN A 272 -4.01 44.18 23.63
N CYS A 273 -3.55 44.48 22.41
CA CYS A 273 -4.45 44.83 21.31
C CYS A 273 -5.28 43.64 20.82
N LEU A 274 -4.70 42.46 20.76
CA LEU A 274 -5.40 41.24 20.36
C LEU A 274 -6.39 40.78 21.43
N LYS A 275 -6.03 40.83 22.71
CA LYS A 275 -6.96 40.57 23.82
C LYS A 275 -8.15 41.55 23.82
N ALA A 276 -7.94 42.84 23.52
CA ALA A 276 -9.00 43.81 23.43
C ALA A 276 -9.96 43.56 22.24
N ALA A 277 -9.56 42.72 21.28
CA ALA A 277 -10.35 42.28 20.15
C ALA A 277 -10.88 40.84 20.30
N ASP A 278 -10.80 40.24 21.52
CA ASP A 278 -11.22 38.88 21.85
C ASP A 278 -10.53 37.78 20.98
N VAL A 279 -9.28 38.02 20.55
CA VAL A 279 -8.46 37.08 19.84
C VAL A 279 -7.47 36.47 20.81
N GLU A 280 -7.69 35.21 21.20
CA GLU A 280 -6.87 34.50 22.21
C GLU A 280 -5.95 33.42 21.62
N THR A 281 -6.34 32.80 20.47
CA THR A 281 -5.62 31.70 19.86
C THR A 281 -5.04 32.06 18.50
N LEU A 282 -3.99 31.32 18.11
CA LEU A 282 -3.35 31.48 16.79
C LEU A 282 -4.35 31.21 15.65
N GLY A 283 -5.24 30.21 15.84
CA GLY A 283 -6.27 29.88 14.86
C GLY A 283 -7.26 31.01 14.61
N GLN A 284 -7.64 31.77 15.66
CA GLN A 284 -8.48 32.95 15.50
C GLN A 284 -7.73 34.08 14.76
N LEU A 285 -6.44 34.28 15.07
CA LEU A 285 -5.62 35.30 14.44
C LEU A 285 -5.47 35.07 12.93
N VAL A 286 -5.24 33.82 12.49
CA VAL A 286 -5.01 33.47 11.08
C VAL A 286 -6.25 33.69 10.20
N GLN A 287 -7.46 33.66 10.78
CA GLN A 287 -8.70 33.92 10.05
C GLN A 287 -8.86 35.38 9.62
N TYR A 288 -8.24 36.32 10.34
CA TYR A 288 -8.34 37.74 10.00
C TYR A 288 -7.47 38.11 8.80
N ASN A 289 -7.94 39.08 8.00
CA ASN A 289 -7.14 39.68 6.95
C ASN A 289 -6.31 40.84 7.52
N LYS A 290 -5.18 41.16 6.91
CA LYS A 290 -4.32 42.32 7.28
C LYS A 290 -5.07 43.64 7.37
N THR A 291 -6.08 43.85 6.53
CA THR A 291 -6.94 45.03 6.51
C THR A 291 -7.86 45.13 7.71
N ASP A 292 -8.29 44.02 8.26
CA ASP A 292 -9.22 43.99 9.41
C ASP A 292 -8.47 44.17 10.73
N LEU A 293 -7.24 43.65 10.83
CA LEU A 293 -6.37 43.90 11.99
C LEU A 293 -6.00 45.39 12.15
N LEU A 294 -5.83 46.11 11.07
CA LEU A 294 -5.55 47.54 11.11
C LEU A 294 -6.74 48.37 11.62
N LYS A 295 -7.96 47.85 11.69
CA LYS A 295 -9.15 48.50 12.27
C LYS A 295 -9.21 48.39 13.78
N PHE A 296 -8.38 47.53 14.39
CA PHE A 296 -8.38 47.35 15.86
C PHE A 296 -7.79 48.61 16.54
N ARG A 297 -8.41 48.96 17.70
CA ARG A 297 -8.01 50.14 18.48
C ARG A 297 -6.56 49.98 18.98
N ASN A 298 -5.72 50.97 18.70
CA ASN A 298 -4.30 51.01 19.10
C ASN A 298 -3.40 50.00 18.39
N PHE A 299 -3.84 49.33 17.32
CA PHE A 299 -3.05 48.43 16.51
C PHE A 299 -2.30 49.17 15.43
N GLY A 300 -0.96 49.12 15.42
CA GLY A 300 -0.11 49.87 14.51
C GLY A 300 0.63 48.99 13.49
N LYS A 301 1.22 49.63 12.47
CA LYS A 301 2.01 48.94 11.42
C LYS A 301 3.15 48.11 11.98
N LYS A 302 3.79 48.53 13.09
CA LYS A 302 4.87 47.75 13.74
C LYS A 302 4.36 46.44 14.32
N SER A 303 3.18 46.43 14.95
CA SER A 303 2.57 45.21 15.50
C SER A 303 2.10 44.28 14.39
N LEU A 304 1.70 44.80 13.22
CA LEU A 304 1.37 43.99 12.06
C LEU A 304 2.60 43.26 11.49
N THR A 305 3.76 43.97 11.37
CA THR A 305 5.00 43.40 10.89
C THR A 305 5.48 42.26 11.84
N GLU A 306 5.36 42.49 13.15
CA GLU A 306 5.70 41.48 14.17
C GLU A 306 4.84 40.23 14.06
N LEU A 307 3.55 40.37 13.76
CA LEU A 307 2.65 39.24 13.52
C LEU A 307 2.90 38.55 12.17
N ASP A 308 3.26 39.32 11.12
CA ASP A 308 3.66 38.77 9.82
C ASP A 308 4.89 37.89 9.97
N ASP A 309 5.94 38.39 10.63
CA ASP A 309 7.20 37.69 10.87
C ASP A 309 6.97 36.40 11.69
N LEU A 310 6.06 36.45 12.68
CA LEU A 310 5.70 35.30 13.49
C LEU A 310 4.95 34.24 12.66
N LEU A 311 3.96 34.64 11.87
CA LEU A 311 3.21 33.71 11.03
C LEU A 311 4.09 33.10 9.93
N GLU A 312 5.01 33.89 9.35
CA GLU A 312 5.96 33.40 8.35
C GLU A 312 6.95 32.37 8.97
N SER A 313 7.38 32.59 10.23
CA SER A 313 8.21 31.62 10.97
C SER A 313 7.50 30.30 11.25
N LEU A 314 6.16 30.29 11.28
CA LEU A 314 5.31 29.14 11.50
C LEU A 314 4.72 28.56 10.19
N ASN A 315 5.17 29.02 9.05
CA ASN A 315 4.66 28.68 7.70
C ASN A 315 3.14 28.94 7.56
N LEU A 316 2.62 29.98 8.20
CA LEU A 316 1.22 30.40 8.14
C LEU A 316 1.07 31.75 7.45
N SER A 317 -0.13 32.04 6.93
CA SER A 317 -0.46 33.33 6.35
C SER A 317 -1.83 33.83 6.82
N PHE A 318 -2.03 35.15 6.83
CA PHE A 318 -3.33 35.75 7.12
C PHE A 318 -4.38 35.36 6.08
N GLY A 319 -5.62 35.07 6.53
CA GLY A 319 -6.72 34.67 5.66
C GLY A 319 -6.69 33.19 5.27
N THR A 320 -5.91 32.36 5.99
CA THR A 320 -5.89 30.91 5.75
C THR A 320 -7.20 30.28 6.21
N ASP A 321 -7.80 29.45 5.37
CA ASP A 321 -8.99 28.67 5.67
C ASP A 321 -8.67 27.55 6.66
N ILE A 322 -9.11 27.71 7.90
CA ILE A 322 -8.90 26.74 8.98
C ILE A 322 -10.04 25.73 9.10
N SER A 323 -11.07 25.79 8.27
CA SER A 323 -12.19 24.83 8.27
C SER A 323 -11.72 23.40 8.00
N LYS A 324 -10.60 23.24 7.28
CA LYS A 324 -9.93 21.94 7.06
C LYS A 324 -9.42 21.27 8.34
N TYR A 325 -9.10 22.07 9.37
CA TYR A 325 -8.51 21.57 10.62
C TYR A 325 -9.53 21.34 11.74
N LYS A 326 -10.84 21.57 11.49
CA LYS A 326 -11.99 21.29 12.40
C LYS A 326 -11.69 21.64 13.88
N LEU A 327 -11.38 22.91 14.16
CA LEU A 327 -10.99 23.37 15.50
C LEU A 327 -12.15 23.40 16.51
N ASP A 328 -13.41 23.36 16.06
CA ASP A 328 -14.63 23.55 16.84
C ASP A 328 -15.25 22.26 17.42
N LYS A 329 -14.59 21.11 17.33
CA LYS A 329 -15.03 19.90 18.03
C LYS A 329 -14.08 19.57 19.17
N GLU A 330 -14.54 19.82 20.44
CA GLU A 330 -14.05 19.16 21.64
C GLU A 330 -14.35 17.65 21.60
#